data_4743076a6772b3b2b3e52b1f7c2db646
#
_entry.id   4743076a6772b3b2b3e52b1f7c2db646
#
_cell.length_a   1.000
_cell.length_b   1.000
_cell.length_c   1.000
_cell.angle_alpha   90.00
_cell.angle_beta   90.00
_cell.angle_gamma   90.00
#
_symmetry.space_group_name_H-M   'P 1'
#
loop_
_entity.id
_entity.type
_entity.pdbx_description
1 polymer ?
#
loop_
_entity_poly.entity_id
_entity_poly.type
_entity_poly.pdbx_seq_one_letter_code
_entity_poly.pdbx_strand_id
1 'polypeptide(L)'
;ADGYDSDCRYFRWRAEADYHGKTDEVNSILLERWKSSPKNINFYPTGQTTEIQNPDAASVEALGEVTGMSAAERGSSGALLALKITYEKGSALVRTEYNIRKVLGACAGNLVCADGTEQTDVTMLPSAFFAITKQEDGGMVLYGGGYGHGLGMSQNAFFVMAKAGMNY
;
A
#
# COMPACT_ATOMS: atom_id res chain seq x y z
N ALA A 1 25.18 7.94 -2.05
CA ALA A 1 25.06 9.25 -1.38
C ALA A 1 23.73 9.28 -0.67
N ASP A 2 23.72 9.62 0.59
CA ASP A 2 22.52 9.80 1.38
C ASP A 2 21.78 11.04 0.83
N GLY A 3 20.49 10.93 0.58
CA GLY A 3 19.69 12.05 0.10
C GLY A 3 19.47 13.09 1.19
N TYR A 4 18.99 14.27 0.83
CA TYR A 4 18.67 15.35 1.77
C TYR A 4 17.57 14.98 2.81
N ASP A 5 16.90 13.86 2.62
CA ASP A 5 15.88 13.32 3.52
C ASP A 5 16.41 12.19 4.43
N SER A 6 17.73 11.90 4.42
CA SER A 6 18.32 10.78 5.15
C SER A 6 18.04 10.80 6.66
N ASP A 7 17.92 11.99 7.25
CA ASP A 7 17.64 12.19 8.67
C ASP A 7 16.14 12.10 9.02
N CYS A 8 15.28 11.90 8.01
CA CYS A 8 13.85 11.76 8.25
C CYS A 8 13.50 10.38 8.76
N ARG A 9 12.67 10.31 9.79
CA ARG A 9 12.19 9.06 10.40
C ARG A 9 11.77 8.02 9.38
N TYR A 10 10.99 8.39 8.37
CA TYR A 10 10.46 7.50 7.34
C TYR A 10 11.34 7.44 6.08
N PHE A 11 12.59 7.93 6.12
CA PHE A 11 13.50 7.83 4.97
C PHE A 11 13.64 6.39 4.48
N ARG A 12 13.71 5.45 5.43
CA ARG A 12 13.60 4.00 5.20
C ARG A 12 12.72 3.40 6.29
N TRP A 13 11.94 2.43 5.91
CA TRP A 13 11.08 1.70 6.84
C TRP A 13 10.88 0.26 6.37
N ARG A 14 10.59 -0.61 7.33
CA ARG A 14 10.23 -2.01 7.13
C ARG A 14 8.93 -2.28 7.86
N ALA A 15 7.99 -2.97 7.21
CA ALA A 15 6.78 -3.43 7.86
C ALA A 15 6.58 -4.92 7.58
N GLU A 16 6.14 -5.64 8.61
CA GLU A 16 5.61 -6.99 8.46
C GLU A 16 4.11 -6.87 8.24
N ALA A 17 3.60 -7.53 7.22
CA ALA A 17 2.19 -7.50 6.87
C ALA A 17 1.67 -8.92 6.65
N ASP A 18 0.52 -9.21 7.26
CA ASP A 18 -0.17 -10.49 7.11
C ASP A 18 -1.64 -10.21 6.78
N TYR A 19 -2.12 -10.84 5.71
CA TYR A 19 -3.50 -10.74 5.26
C TYR A 19 -4.37 -11.92 5.72
N HIS A 20 -3.77 -12.96 6.32
CA HIS A 20 -4.51 -14.12 6.81
C HIS A 20 -5.50 -13.72 7.91
N GLY A 21 -6.75 -14.16 7.76
CA GLY A 21 -7.83 -13.82 8.68
C GLY A 21 -8.26 -12.34 8.66
N LYS A 22 -7.80 -11.55 7.70
CA LYS A 22 -8.14 -10.13 7.55
C LYS A 22 -9.03 -9.82 6.34
N THR A 23 -9.62 -10.84 5.73
CA THR A 23 -10.48 -10.69 4.54
C THR A 23 -11.60 -9.68 4.77
N ASP A 24 -12.30 -9.75 5.89
CA ASP A 24 -13.42 -8.85 6.20
C ASP A 24 -12.95 -7.39 6.36
N GLU A 25 -11.82 -7.17 7.03
CA GLU A 25 -11.23 -5.84 7.19
C GLU A 25 -10.81 -5.26 5.84
N VAL A 26 -10.14 -6.05 5.01
CA VAL A 26 -9.72 -5.67 3.65
C VAL A 26 -10.95 -5.35 2.80
N ASN A 27 -11.98 -6.20 2.80
CA ASN A 27 -13.21 -6.00 2.04
C ASN A 27 -13.95 -4.73 2.48
N SER A 28 -14.04 -4.48 3.78
CA SER A 28 -14.65 -3.26 4.33
C SER A 28 -13.94 -2.01 3.81
N ILE A 29 -12.61 -1.98 3.87
CA ILE A 29 -11.80 -0.86 3.35
C ILE A 29 -12.02 -0.69 1.84
N LEU A 30 -11.98 -1.78 1.07
CA LEU A 30 -12.17 -1.73 -0.37
C LEU A 30 -13.53 -1.19 -0.77
N LEU A 31 -14.60 -1.63 -0.10
CA LEU A 31 -15.96 -1.14 -0.36
C LEU A 31 -16.15 0.32 0.04
N GLU A 32 -15.60 0.75 1.17
CA GLU A 32 -15.58 2.16 1.58
C GLU A 32 -14.87 3.03 0.52
N ARG A 33 -13.69 2.57 0.07
CA ARG A 33 -12.90 3.28 -0.93
C ARG A 33 -13.55 3.27 -2.31
N TRP A 34 -14.21 2.17 -2.68
CA TRP A 34 -14.98 2.10 -3.91
C TRP A 34 -16.12 3.12 -3.93
N LYS A 35 -16.88 3.25 -2.85
CA LYS A 35 -17.95 4.27 -2.71
C LYS A 35 -17.42 5.70 -2.93
N SER A 36 -16.20 5.97 -2.47
CA SER A 36 -15.56 7.29 -2.61
C SER A 36 -14.95 7.51 -4.00
N SER A 37 -14.47 6.46 -4.66
CA SER A 37 -13.81 6.53 -5.96
C SER A 37 -13.90 5.20 -6.73
N PRO A 38 -15.06 4.91 -7.34
CA PRO A 38 -15.34 3.59 -7.95
C PRO A 38 -14.30 3.14 -8.98
N LYS A 39 -13.79 4.06 -9.80
CA LYS A 39 -12.80 3.75 -10.86
C LYS A 39 -11.45 3.24 -10.35
N ASN A 40 -11.17 3.37 -9.05
CA ASN A 40 -9.88 3.01 -8.46
C ASN A 40 -9.88 1.64 -7.78
N ILE A 41 -11.03 1.00 -7.65
CA ILE A 41 -11.19 -0.32 -7.05
C ILE A 41 -12.05 -1.16 -8.00
N ASN A 42 -11.51 -2.26 -8.51
CA ASN A 42 -12.23 -3.14 -9.43
C ASN A 42 -12.15 -4.57 -8.93
N PHE A 43 -13.27 -5.29 -8.91
CA PHE A 43 -13.36 -6.68 -8.48
C PHE A 43 -13.68 -7.58 -9.68
N TYR A 44 -12.95 -8.68 -9.83
CA TYR A 44 -13.07 -9.62 -10.95
C TYR A 44 -13.27 -11.04 -10.42
N PRO A 45 -14.43 -11.68 -10.63
CA PRO A 45 -14.59 -13.10 -10.38
C PRO A 45 -13.67 -13.95 -11.26
N THR A 46 -13.26 -15.13 -10.79
CA THR A 46 -12.41 -16.04 -11.56
C THR A 46 -13.01 -16.36 -12.93
N GLY A 47 -12.19 -16.30 -13.97
CA GLY A 47 -12.62 -16.57 -15.35
C GLY A 47 -13.40 -15.44 -16.03
N GLN A 48 -13.63 -14.32 -15.35
CA GLN A 48 -14.28 -13.15 -15.90
C GLN A 48 -13.27 -12.03 -16.17
N THR A 49 -13.43 -11.36 -17.30
CA THR A 49 -12.68 -10.14 -17.67
C THR A 49 -13.45 -8.86 -17.34
N THR A 50 -14.75 -9.01 -17.08
CA THR A 50 -15.63 -7.91 -16.69
C THR A 50 -15.65 -7.78 -15.18
N GLU A 51 -15.49 -6.55 -14.70
CA GLU A 51 -15.56 -6.24 -13.28
C GLU A 51 -17.00 -6.35 -12.74
N ILE A 52 -17.11 -6.60 -11.43
CA ILE A 52 -18.39 -6.54 -10.71
C ILE A 52 -18.89 -5.08 -10.75
N GLN A 53 -20.04 -4.87 -11.35
CA GLN A 53 -20.70 -3.57 -11.36
C GLN A 53 -21.42 -3.33 -10.03
N ASN A 54 -21.23 -2.14 -9.42
CA ASN A 54 -21.83 -1.78 -8.14
C ASN A 54 -21.60 -2.83 -7.03
N PRO A 55 -20.33 -3.15 -6.69
CA PRO A 55 -20.02 -4.15 -5.68
C PRO A 55 -20.65 -3.79 -4.33
N ASP A 56 -21.19 -4.80 -3.67
CA ASP A 56 -21.71 -4.78 -2.32
C ASP A 56 -21.00 -5.83 -1.46
N ALA A 57 -21.34 -5.92 -0.18
CA ALA A 57 -20.73 -6.86 0.73
C ALA A 57 -20.89 -8.30 0.23
N ALA A 58 -22.08 -8.71 -0.21
CA ALA A 58 -22.35 -10.08 -0.64
C ALA A 58 -21.56 -10.46 -1.89
N SER A 59 -21.46 -9.58 -2.87
CA SER A 59 -20.71 -9.83 -4.11
C SER A 59 -19.21 -9.91 -3.88
N VAL A 60 -18.67 -9.17 -2.92
CA VAL A 60 -17.25 -9.21 -2.57
C VAL A 60 -16.94 -10.43 -1.68
N GLU A 61 -17.78 -10.76 -0.70
CA GLU A 61 -17.68 -11.97 0.12
C GLU A 61 -17.73 -13.25 -0.73
N ALA A 62 -18.50 -13.25 -1.83
CA ALA A 62 -18.57 -14.38 -2.76
C ALA A 62 -17.22 -14.72 -3.45
N LEU A 63 -16.24 -13.79 -3.43
CA LEU A 63 -14.88 -14.05 -3.92
C LEU A 63 -14.07 -14.96 -2.99
N GLY A 64 -14.52 -15.18 -1.75
CA GLY A 64 -13.85 -16.01 -0.74
C GLY A 64 -12.72 -15.29 -0.02
N GLU A 65 -11.84 -16.07 0.61
CA GLU A 65 -10.72 -15.54 1.40
C GLU A 65 -9.64 -14.89 0.52
N VAL A 66 -8.97 -13.90 1.09
CA VAL A 66 -7.76 -13.32 0.49
C VAL A 66 -6.63 -14.34 0.58
N THR A 67 -6.06 -14.70 -0.58
CA THR A 67 -4.99 -15.69 -0.71
C THR A 67 -3.65 -15.09 -1.13
N GLY A 68 -3.63 -13.80 -1.45
CA GLY A 68 -2.38 -13.14 -1.81
C GLY A 68 -2.53 -11.67 -2.15
N MET A 69 -1.41 -10.96 -2.03
CA MET A 69 -1.27 -9.59 -2.48
C MET A 69 0.03 -9.43 -3.27
N SER A 70 0.01 -8.66 -4.35
CA SER A 70 1.18 -8.45 -5.21
C SER A 70 1.13 -7.11 -5.92
N ALA A 71 2.30 -6.60 -6.29
CA ALA A 71 2.41 -5.42 -7.13
C ALA A 71 1.88 -5.75 -8.53
N ALA A 72 0.88 -5.00 -9.00
CA ALA A 72 0.33 -5.14 -10.36
C ALA A 72 0.96 -4.14 -11.33
N GLU A 73 1.22 -2.92 -10.88
CA GLU A 73 1.77 -1.86 -11.71
C GLU A 73 2.67 -0.94 -10.88
N ARG A 74 3.82 -0.55 -11.46
CA ARG A 74 4.73 0.44 -10.88
C ARG A 74 4.98 1.58 -11.84
N GLY A 75 5.08 2.78 -11.32
CA GLY A 75 5.53 3.94 -12.07
C GLY A 75 7.03 3.91 -12.35
N SER A 76 7.49 4.78 -13.23
CA SER A 76 8.92 4.96 -13.56
C SER A 76 9.79 5.33 -12.35
N SER A 77 9.19 5.94 -11.34
CA SER A 77 9.84 6.26 -10.05
C SER A 77 9.96 5.06 -9.10
N GLY A 78 9.33 3.91 -9.41
CA GLY A 78 9.26 2.75 -8.53
C GLY A 78 8.05 2.73 -7.58
N ALA A 79 7.27 3.81 -7.53
CA ALA A 79 6.03 3.85 -6.75
C ALA A 79 5.04 2.77 -7.21
N LEU A 80 4.37 2.12 -6.28
CA LEU A 80 3.30 1.19 -6.58
C LEU A 80 2.05 1.97 -7.02
N LEU A 81 1.62 1.76 -8.28
CA LEU A 81 0.45 2.41 -8.88
C LEU A 81 -0.79 1.54 -8.78
N ALA A 82 -0.62 0.21 -8.81
CA ALA A 82 -1.71 -0.73 -8.63
C ALA A 82 -1.25 -1.93 -7.80
N LEU A 83 -2.09 -2.33 -6.84
CA LEU A 83 -1.96 -3.55 -6.04
C LEU A 83 -3.02 -4.55 -6.52
N LYS A 84 -2.61 -5.79 -6.75
CA LYS A 84 -3.52 -6.91 -6.98
C LYS A 84 -3.72 -7.66 -5.68
N ILE A 85 -4.98 -7.84 -5.29
CA ILE A 85 -5.42 -8.72 -4.22
C ILE A 85 -6.00 -9.97 -4.89
N THR A 86 -5.54 -11.13 -4.51
CA THR A 86 -6.03 -12.42 -5.00
C THR A 86 -6.94 -13.03 -3.95
N TYR A 87 -8.10 -13.47 -4.37
CA TYR A 87 -9.08 -14.23 -3.58
C TYR A 87 -9.14 -15.68 -4.08
N GLU A 88 -9.77 -16.55 -3.34
CA GLU A 88 -10.02 -17.94 -3.77
C GLU A 88 -10.76 -18.02 -5.11
N LYS A 89 -11.74 -17.15 -5.32
CA LYS A 89 -12.63 -17.15 -6.48
C LYS A 89 -12.60 -15.83 -7.29
N GLY A 90 -11.49 -15.09 -7.18
CA GLY A 90 -11.39 -13.83 -7.92
C GLY A 90 -10.17 -13.00 -7.59
N SER A 91 -10.24 -11.74 -7.95
CA SER A 91 -9.23 -10.76 -7.63
C SER A 91 -9.80 -9.36 -7.52
N ALA A 92 -9.11 -8.48 -6.79
CA ALA A 92 -9.36 -7.05 -6.83
C ALA A 92 -8.10 -6.32 -7.32
N LEU A 93 -8.32 -5.23 -8.08
CA LEU A 93 -7.27 -4.31 -8.48
C LEU A 93 -7.50 -2.98 -7.78
N VAL A 94 -6.52 -2.58 -6.98
CA VAL A 94 -6.55 -1.39 -6.13
C VAL A 94 -5.57 -0.37 -6.68
N ARG A 95 -6.08 0.77 -7.14
CA ARG A 95 -5.29 1.87 -7.68
C ARG A 95 -5.21 3.03 -6.70
N THR A 96 -4.30 3.93 -6.96
CA THR A 96 -3.88 5.09 -6.19
C THR A 96 -3.08 4.73 -4.93
N GLU A 97 -2.09 5.55 -4.66
CA GLU A 97 -1.19 5.37 -3.52
C GLU A 97 -1.95 5.34 -2.18
N TYR A 98 -2.98 6.20 -2.05
CA TYR A 98 -3.77 6.28 -0.84
C TYR A 98 -4.51 4.98 -0.52
N ASN A 99 -5.18 4.39 -1.53
CA ASN A 99 -5.92 3.14 -1.35
C ASN A 99 -4.98 1.97 -1.05
N ILE A 100 -3.85 1.89 -1.75
CA ILE A 100 -2.82 0.86 -1.56
C ILE A 100 -2.26 0.94 -0.14
N ARG A 101 -1.89 2.14 0.32
CA ARG A 101 -1.36 2.39 1.66
C ARG A 101 -2.37 2.03 2.76
N LYS A 102 -3.65 2.33 2.55
CA LYS A 102 -4.73 1.99 3.49
C LYS A 102 -4.91 0.48 3.62
N VAL A 103 -5.03 -0.23 2.51
CA VAL A 103 -5.24 -1.69 2.52
C VAL A 103 -4.05 -2.41 3.15
N LEU A 104 -2.83 -2.10 2.73
CA LEU A 104 -1.64 -2.74 3.27
C LEU A 104 -1.33 -2.30 4.71
N GLY A 105 -1.70 -1.08 5.09
CA GLY A 105 -1.60 -0.60 6.47
C GLY A 105 -2.46 -1.42 7.43
N ALA A 106 -3.68 -1.76 7.04
CA ALA A 106 -4.55 -2.64 7.81
C ALA A 106 -3.98 -4.07 7.99
N CYS A 107 -3.18 -4.54 7.02
CA CYS A 107 -2.48 -5.81 7.11
C CYS A 107 -1.16 -5.72 7.89
N ALA A 108 -0.61 -4.52 8.10
CA ALA A 108 0.66 -4.34 8.78
C ALA A 108 0.53 -4.48 10.30
N GLY A 109 1.34 -5.34 10.89
CA GLY A 109 1.39 -5.53 12.36
C GLY A 109 2.36 -4.57 13.03
N ASN A 110 3.58 -4.48 12.52
CA ASN A 110 4.64 -3.63 13.06
C ASN A 110 5.39 -2.92 11.94
N LEU A 111 5.71 -1.66 12.14
CA LEU A 111 6.51 -0.85 11.23
C LEU A 111 7.73 -0.31 11.97
N VAL A 112 8.91 -0.64 11.46
CA VAL A 112 10.20 -0.20 12.01
C VAL A 112 10.82 0.83 11.06
N CYS A 113 11.16 1.99 11.59
CA CYS A 113 11.82 3.07 10.86
C CYS A 113 13.35 2.95 10.90
N ALA A 114 14.05 3.69 10.04
CA ALA A 114 15.51 3.67 9.95
C ALA A 114 16.21 4.11 11.26
N ASP A 115 15.55 4.95 12.04
CA ASP A 115 16.03 5.41 13.36
C ASP A 115 15.79 4.41 14.50
N GLY A 116 15.25 3.22 14.18
CA GLY A 116 14.88 2.18 15.14
C GLY A 116 13.51 2.41 15.81
N THR A 117 12.80 3.47 15.48
CA THR A 117 11.46 3.69 16.05
C THR A 117 10.47 2.66 15.52
N GLU A 118 9.68 2.10 16.41
CA GLU A 118 8.62 1.13 16.09
C GLU A 118 7.24 1.77 16.19
N GLN A 119 6.33 1.34 15.33
CA GLN A 119 4.93 1.74 15.32
C GLN A 119 4.07 0.48 15.15
N THR A 120 3.21 0.18 16.13
CA THR A 120 2.37 -1.03 16.17
C THR A 120 0.97 -0.82 15.62
N ASP A 121 0.41 0.38 15.74
CA ASP A 121 -0.95 0.68 15.29
C ASP A 121 -0.92 1.30 13.88
N VAL A 122 -0.47 0.52 12.90
CA VAL A 122 -0.34 0.98 11.52
C VAL A 122 -1.69 0.94 10.82
N THR A 123 -2.30 2.10 10.63
CA THR A 123 -3.58 2.22 9.87
C THR A 123 -3.37 2.56 8.41
N MET A 124 -2.18 3.03 8.05
CA MET A 124 -1.79 3.38 6.69
C MET A 124 -0.27 3.37 6.57
N LEU A 125 0.27 2.78 5.51
CA LEU A 125 1.72 2.80 5.25
C LEU A 125 2.24 4.22 5.01
N PRO A 126 3.52 4.51 5.33
CA PRO A 126 4.10 5.85 5.15
C PRO A 126 4.10 6.33 3.70
N SER A 127 4.30 5.44 2.73
CA SER A 127 4.34 5.77 1.29
C SER A 127 3.90 4.58 0.44
N ALA A 128 3.79 4.78 -0.88
CA ALA A 128 3.64 3.71 -1.87
C ALA A 128 4.98 3.30 -2.54
N PHE A 129 6.11 3.77 -2.00
CA PHE A 129 7.45 3.39 -2.44
C PHE A 129 7.98 2.25 -1.58
N PHE A 130 7.68 1.02 -1.95
CA PHE A 130 8.14 -0.18 -1.24
C PHE A 130 8.28 -1.39 -2.17
N ALA A 131 9.17 -2.31 -1.80
CA ALA A 131 9.24 -3.66 -2.34
C ALA A 131 8.42 -4.61 -1.45
N ILE A 132 7.83 -5.63 -2.06
CA ILE A 132 7.11 -6.71 -1.37
C ILE A 132 7.95 -7.97 -1.46
N THR A 133 8.32 -8.55 -0.33
CA THR A 133 8.94 -9.86 -0.24
C THR A 133 7.98 -10.82 0.44
N LYS A 134 7.64 -11.92 -0.23
CA LYS A 134 6.80 -12.97 0.35
C LYS A 134 7.62 -13.82 1.32
N GLN A 135 6.99 -14.22 2.40
CA GLN A 135 7.54 -15.14 3.38
C GLN A 135 7.02 -16.56 3.13
N GLU A 136 7.71 -17.58 3.67
CA GLU A 136 7.33 -18.98 3.51
C GLU A 136 6.00 -19.33 4.20
N ASP A 137 5.68 -18.61 5.27
CA ASP A 137 4.41 -18.71 6.00
C ASP A 137 3.22 -18.00 5.32
N GLY A 138 3.46 -17.37 4.15
CA GLY A 138 2.46 -16.63 3.41
C GLY A 138 2.35 -15.16 3.79
N GLY A 139 3.01 -14.72 4.84
CA GLY A 139 3.15 -13.31 5.20
C GLY A 139 3.98 -12.52 4.19
N MET A 140 4.10 -11.23 4.41
CA MET A 140 4.86 -10.32 3.56
C MET A 140 5.76 -9.42 4.40
N VAL A 141 6.94 -9.12 3.88
CA VAL A 141 7.76 -8.01 4.38
C VAL A 141 7.77 -6.91 3.32
N LEU A 142 7.46 -5.71 3.77
CA LEU A 142 7.47 -4.50 2.97
C LEU A 142 8.71 -3.69 3.33
N TYR A 143 9.59 -3.45 2.35
CA TYR A 143 10.75 -2.58 2.51
C TYR A 143 10.49 -1.29 1.76
N GLY A 144 10.33 -0.19 2.49
CA GLY A 144 9.90 1.07 1.91
C GLY A 144 10.76 2.26 2.27
N GLY A 145 10.43 3.38 1.63
CA GLY A 145 11.07 4.66 1.87
C GLY A 145 10.15 5.83 1.60
N GLY A 146 10.41 6.94 2.31
CA GLY A 146 9.66 8.18 2.20
C GLY A 146 8.35 8.20 2.98
N TYR A 147 7.77 9.40 3.04
CA TYR A 147 6.50 9.68 3.70
C TYR A 147 5.64 10.57 2.81
N GLY A 148 4.41 10.14 2.54
CA GLY A 148 3.45 10.91 1.74
C GLY A 148 3.11 10.28 0.38
N HIS A 149 2.48 11.08 -0.48
CA HIS A 149 1.92 10.61 -1.76
C HIS A 149 2.96 10.45 -2.89
N GLY A 150 4.17 11.00 -2.73
CA GLY A 150 5.24 10.88 -3.73
C GLY A 150 5.08 11.81 -4.95
N LEU A 151 4.20 12.81 -4.87
CA LEU A 151 4.02 13.83 -5.89
C LEU A 151 4.52 15.17 -5.38
N GLY A 152 5.19 15.93 -6.23
CA GLY A 152 5.77 17.22 -5.88
C GLY A 152 7.14 17.11 -5.24
N MET A 153 7.55 18.17 -4.56
CA MET A 153 8.86 18.31 -3.94
C MET A 153 8.81 17.91 -2.45
N SER A 154 9.85 17.23 -1.98
CA SER A 154 10.01 16.97 -0.55
C SER A 154 10.19 18.26 0.22
N GLN A 155 9.27 18.59 1.13
CA GLN A 155 9.36 19.76 1.99
C GLN A 155 10.61 19.70 2.87
N ASN A 156 10.99 18.52 3.30
CA ASN A 156 12.15 18.32 4.16
C ASN A 156 13.46 18.51 3.39
N ALA A 157 13.58 17.93 2.19
CA ALA A 157 14.72 18.14 1.32
C ALA A 157 14.89 19.62 1.00
N PHE A 158 13.79 20.32 0.68
CA PHE A 158 13.80 21.76 0.46
C PHE A 158 14.34 22.54 1.67
N PHE A 159 13.87 22.20 2.88
CA PHE A 159 14.33 22.84 4.10
C PHE A 159 15.85 22.62 4.36
N VAL A 160 16.33 21.39 4.16
CA VAL A 160 17.76 21.07 4.30
C VAL A 160 18.60 21.81 3.27
N MET A 161 18.16 21.83 2.00
CA MET A 161 18.83 22.57 0.93
C MET A 161 18.89 24.07 1.22
N ALA A 162 17.79 24.66 1.68
CA ALA A 162 17.73 26.07 2.07
C ALA A 162 18.68 26.40 3.22
N LYS A 163 18.77 25.52 4.23
CA LYS A 163 19.74 25.67 5.32
C LYS A 163 21.18 25.57 4.87
N ALA A 164 21.45 24.77 3.82
CA ALA A 164 22.76 24.65 3.20
C ALA A 164 23.11 25.85 2.27
N GLY A 165 22.22 26.86 2.17
CA GLY A 165 22.44 28.06 1.36
C GLY A 165 22.27 27.82 -0.14
N MET A 166 21.59 26.75 -0.53
CA MET A 166 21.29 26.49 -1.94
C MET A 166 20.16 27.38 -2.41
N ASN A 167 20.35 28.04 -3.53
CA ASN A 167 19.31 28.82 -4.22
C ASN A 167 18.56 27.90 -5.22
N TYR A 168 17.29 28.22 -5.45
CA TYR A 168 16.45 27.57 -6.48
C TYR A 168 16.60 28.28 -7.83
#